data_1b6eef98313400c33447fa5fcc6332bf
#
_entry.id   1b6eef98313400c33447fa5fcc6332bf
#
_cell.length_a   1.000
_cell.length_b   1.000
_cell.length_c   1.000
_cell.angle_alpha   90.00
_cell.angle_beta   90.00
_cell.angle_gamma   90.00
#
_symmetry.space_group_name_H-M   'P 1'
#
loop_
_entity.id
_entity.type
_entity.pdbx_description
1 polymer ?
#
loop_
_entity_poly.entity_id
_entity_poly.type
_entity_poly.pdbx_seq_one_letter_code
_entity_poly.pdbx_strand_id
1 'polypeptide(L)'
;MKSLINRPEFRQWIENSLDRQENVLAVSNQGTILHYNRDGQDLIVKTAMGRGLVRLLRHRTLLREYEAYQRMEGVQGVPACYGLVDGRYLVIEYIRGTPYRDAEWSDRDAWFDSFLRVLRDFHQRGVSHGDLKSKTNIMVTEDERPCVIDFGTAFVRKSGWRWINNWLFEH
;
A
#
# COMPACT_ATOMS: atom_id res chain seq x y z
N MET A 1 -6.34 14.03 -8.91
CA MET A 1 -6.49 13.00 -7.90
C MET A 1 -6.61 13.56 -6.47
N LYS A 2 -5.68 14.37 -5.96
CA LYS A 2 -5.79 15.00 -4.62
C LYS A 2 -7.08 15.81 -4.41
N SER A 3 -7.70 16.33 -5.47
CA SER A 3 -8.99 17.01 -5.39
C SER A 3 -10.18 16.07 -5.12
N LEU A 4 -10.12 14.80 -5.53
CA LEU A 4 -11.19 13.83 -5.32
C LEU A 4 -11.30 13.44 -3.84
N ILE A 5 -10.18 13.12 -3.20
CA ILE A 5 -10.17 12.63 -1.80
C ILE A 5 -10.65 13.69 -0.80
N ASN A 6 -10.62 14.97 -1.19
CA ASN A 6 -11.09 16.09 -0.36
C ASN A 6 -12.57 16.42 -0.59
N ARG A 7 -13.27 15.69 -1.47
CA ARG A 7 -14.69 15.93 -1.74
C ARG A 7 -15.57 15.25 -0.68
N PRO A 8 -16.60 15.93 -0.17
CA PRO A 8 -17.55 15.34 0.77
C PRO A 8 -18.23 14.08 0.22
N GLU A 9 -18.50 14.04 -1.11
CA GLU A 9 -19.13 12.91 -1.79
C GLU A 9 -18.27 11.64 -1.75
N PHE A 10 -16.94 11.78 -1.83
CA PHE A 10 -16.02 10.63 -1.74
C PHE A 10 -16.02 10.04 -0.33
N ARG A 11 -16.00 10.90 0.68
CA ARG A 11 -16.15 10.48 2.08
C ARG A 11 -17.48 9.76 2.30
N GLN A 12 -18.58 10.35 1.84
CA GLN A 12 -19.91 9.75 1.96
C GLN A 12 -19.99 8.40 1.27
N TRP A 13 -19.31 8.25 0.11
CA TRP A 13 -19.21 6.97 -0.58
C TRP A 13 -18.50 5.92 0.28
N ILE A 14 -17.37 6.27 0.94
CA ILE A 14 -16.65 5.37 1.85
C ILE A 14 -17.57 4.90 2.98
N GLU A 15 -18.23 5.84 3.67
CA GLU A 15 -19.12 5.55 4.80
C GLU A 15 -20.28 4.66 4.37
N ASN A 16 -20.97 4.99 3.26
CA ASN A 16 -22.04 4.17 2.71
C ASN A 16 -21.58 2.76 2.32
N SER A 17 -20.38 2.64 1.71
CA SER A 17 -19.83 1.35 1.31
C SER A 17 -19.53 0.46 2.52
N LEU A 18 -19.05 1.04 3.62
CA LEU A 18 -18.80 0.32 4.87
C LEU A 18 -20.10 -0.12 5.56
N ASP A 19 -21.10 0.77 5.61
CA ASP A 19 -22.38 0.50 6.26
C ASP A 19 -23.19 -0.58 5.53
N ARG A 20 -23.16 -0.56 4.18
CA ARG A 20 -23.87 -1.52 3.33
C ARG A 20 -23.06 -2.75 2.98
N GLN A 21 -21.78 -2.78 3.35
CA GLN A 21 -20.82 -3.82 2.93
C GLN A 21 -20.72 -3.96 1.40
N GLU A 22 -20.84 -2.84 0.69
CA GLU A 22 -20.69 -2.74 -0.76
C GLU A 22 -19.26 -2.34 -1.14
N ASN A 23 -18.85 -2.62 -2.39
CA ASN A 23 -17.51 -2.30 -2.91
C ASN A 23 -16.35 -2.88 -2.08
N VAL A 24 -16.61 -3.90 -1.29
CA VAL A 24 -15.59 -4.56 -0.45
C VAL A 24 -14.76 -5.49 -1.31
N LEU A 25 -13.46 -5.21 -1.41
CA LEU A 25 -12.50 -6.08 -2.08
C LEU A 25 -11.99 -7.17 -1.14
N ALA A 26 -11.71 -6.82 0.11
CA ALA A 26 -11.24 -7.77 1.13
C ALA A 26 -11.54 -7.27 2.55
N VAL A 27 -11.68 -8.24 3.45
CA VAL A 27 -11.74 -8.01 4.90
C VAL A 27 -10.61 -8.77 5.55
N SER A 28 -9.79 -8.12 6.34
CA SER A 28 -8.65 -8.70 7.05
C SER A 28 -8.69 -8.36 8.54
N ASN A 29 -7.78 -8.97 9.29
CA ASN A 29 -7.57 -8.61 10.69
C ASN A 29 -7.11 -7.15 10.89
N GLN A 30 -6.67 -6.48 9.83
CA GLN A 30 -6.22 -5.07 9.88
C GLN A 30 -7.36 -4.10 9.60
N GLY A 31 -8.36 -4.50 8.82
CA GLY A 31 -9.50 -3.67 8.46
C GLY A 31 -10.19 -4.12 7.17
N THR A 32 -11.01 -3.25 6.62
CA THR A 32 -11.71 -3.46 5.36
C THR A 32 -11.00 -2.70 4.24
N ILE A 33 -10.89 -3.34 3.09
CA ILE A 33 -10.36 -2.76 1.85
C ILE A 33 -11.53 -2.58 0.89
N LEU A 34 -11.76 -1.33 0.47
CA LEU A 34 -12.77 -0.99 -0.52
C LEU A 34 -12.12 -0.72 -1.86
N HIS A 35 -12.82 -1.04 -2.94
CA HIS A 35 -12.43 -0.74 -4.31
C HIS A 35 -13.36 0.34 -4.89
N TYR A 36 -12.78 1.50 -5.19
CA TYR A 36 -13.46 2.60 -5.87
C TYR A 36 -13.10 2.58 -7.35
N ASN A 37 -14.08 2.28 -8.19
CA ASN A 37 -13.92 2.31 -9.65
C ASN A 37 -15.05 3.13 -10.28
N ARG A 38 -14.83 4.44 -10.42
CA ARG A 38 -15.79 5.40 -10.99
C ARG A 38 -15.04 6.54 -11.68
N ASP A 39 -15.66 7.10 -12.71
CA ASP A 39 -15.20 8.33 -13.41
C ASP A 39 -13.73 8.22 -13.88
N GLY A 40 -13.32 7.02 -14.35
CA GLY A 40 -11.94 6.75 -14.77
C GLY A 40 -10.93 6.70 -13.62
N GLN A 41 -11.39 6.68 -12.37
CA GLN A 41 -10.55 6.51 -11.18
C GLN A 41 -10.63 5.06 -10.70
N ASP A 42 -9.49 4.47 -10.39
CA ASP A 42 -9.37 3.09 -9.91
C ASP A 42 -8.51 3.08 -8.64
N LEU A 43 -9.16 3.01 -7.48
CA LEU A 43 -8.54 3.28 -6.19
C LEU A 43 -8.84 2.19 -5.16
N ILE A 44 -7.89 1.99 -4.27
CA ILE A 44 -8.06 1.24 -3.03
C ILE A 44 -8.24 2.20 -1.87
N VAL A 45 -9.24 1.93 -1.03
CA VAL A 45 -9.43 2.62 0.24
C VAL A 45 -9.26 1.61 1.37
N LYS A 46 -8.18 1.75 2.14
CA LYS A 46 -7.92 0.94 3.34
C LYS A 46 -8.48 1.62 4.58
N THR A 47 -9.18 0.86 5.41
CA THR A 47 -9.83 1.37 6.63
C THR A 47 -9.34 0.60 7.85
N ALA A 48 -9.17 1.29 8.97
CA ALA A 48 -8.87 0.64 10.25
C ALA A 48 -10.17 0.39 11.03
N MET A 49 -10.74 -0.80 10.87
CA MET A 49 -11.99 -1.19 11.55
C MET A 49 -11.73 -1.77 12.95
N GLY A 50 -12.72 -1.67 13.83
CA GLY A 50 -12.67 -2.24 15.19
C GLY A 50 -13.20 -1.28 16.26
N ARG A 51 -13.12 -1.69 17.52
CA ARG A 51 -13.54 -0.90 18.70
C ARG A 51 -12.39 -0.79 19.71
N GLY A 52 -12.37 0.29 20.49
CA GLY A 52 -11.41 0.47 21.58
C GLY A 52 -9.96 0.36 21.17
N LEU A 53 -9.17 -0.37 21.92
CA LEU A 53 -7.72 -0.55 21.74
C LEU A 53 -7.36 -1.19 20.38
N VAL A 54 -8.16 -2.14 19.91
CA VAL A 54 -7.94 -2.81 18.62
C VAL A 54 -8.00 -1.78 17.48
N ARG A 55 -8.97 -0.87 17.48
CA ARG A 55 -9.07 0.20 16.51
C ARG A 55 -7.84 1.12 16.55
N LEU A 56 -7.37 1.46 17.74
CA LEU A 56 -6.19 2.31 17.91
C LEU A 56 -4.92 1.66 17.31
N LEU A 57 -4.72 0.37 17.56
CA LEU A 57 -3.57 -0.38 17.02
C LEU A 57 -3.65 -0.46 15.48
N ARG A 58 -4.81 -0.80 14.93
CA ARG A 58 -5.01 -0.85 13.47
C ARG A 58 -4.83 0.51 12.81
N HIS A 59 -5.30 1.57 13.45
CA HIS A 59 -5.10 2.92 12.97
C HIS A 59 -3.61 3.31 12.97
N ARG A 60 -2.84 2.93 13.99
CA ARG A 60 -1.38 3.13 13.99
C ARG A 60 -0.69 2.37 12.86
N THR A 61 -1.11 1.16 12.56
CA THR A 61 -0.61 0.39 11.41
C THR A 61 -0.91 1.10 10.10
N LEU A 62 -2.15 1.61 9.92
CA LEU A 62 -2.54 2.39 8.74
C LEU A 62 -1.70 3.67 8.58
N LEU A 63 -1.43 4.40 9.67
CA LEU A 63 -0.60 5.60 9.63
C LEU A 63 0.86 5.27 9.30
N ARG A 64 1.39 4.14 9.77
CA ARG A 64 2.73 3.65 9.41
C ARG A 64 2.80 3.30 7.92
N GLU A 65 1.78 2.64 7.40
CA GLU A 65 1.67 2.33 5.98
C GLU A 65 1.63 3.63 5.14
N TYR A 66 0.86 4.60 5.57
CA TYR A 66 0.81 5.93 4.93
C TYR A 66 2.19 6.61 4.94
N GLU A 67 2.92 6.59 6.07
CA GLU A 67 4.28 7.14 6.17
C GLU A 67 5.24 6.45 5.18
N ALA A 68 5.16 5.13 5.05
CA ALA A 68 5.96 4.37 4.09
C ALA A 68 5.64 4.80 2.64
N TYR A 69 4.37 4.90 2.26
CA TYR A 69 3.98 5.40 0.94
C TYR A 69 4.47 6.83 0.67
N GLN A 70 4.34 7.74 1.65
CA GLN A 70 4.85 9.10 1.49
C GLN A 70 6.37 9.13 1.26
N ARG A 71 7.12 8.28 1.96
CA ARG A 71 8.57 8.17 1.81
C ARG A 71 8.96 7.67 0.42
N MET A 72 8.11 6.85 -0.19
CA MET A 72 8.31 6.25 -1.51
C MET A 72 7.61 7.01 -2.64
N GLU A 73 7.13 8.23 -2.40
CA GLU A 73 6.49 9.04 -3.46
C GLU A 73 7.41 9.15 -4.69
N GLY A 74 6.88 8.77 -5.86
CA GLY A 74 7.59 8.77 -7.13
C GLY A 74 8.51 7.58 -7.39
N VAL A 75 8.59 6.61 -6.48
CA VAL A 75 9.30 5.34 -6.73
C VAL A 75 8.46 4.47 -7.65
N GLN A 76 9.05 3.97 -8.73
CA GLN A 76 8.39 2.99 -9.60
C GLN A 76 8.23 1.65 -8.88
N GLY A 77 7.15 0.92 -9.20
CA GLY A 77 6.88 -0.36 -8.57
C GLY A 77 6.24 -0.25 -7.17
N VAL A 78 5.65 0.90 -6.87
CA VAL A 78 4.85 1.16 -5.67
C VAL A 78 3.55 1.85 -6.09
N PRO A 79 2.39 1.49 -5.52
CA PRO A 79 1.15 2.22 -5.77
C PRO A 79 1.27 3.70 -5.43
N ALA A 80 0.72 4.55 -6.27
CA ALA A 80 0.61 5.97 -5.94
C ALA A 80 -0.26 6.16 -4.69
N CYS A 81 0.21 6.98 -3.75
CA CYS A 81 -0.53 7.32 -2.54
C CYS A 81 -1.19 8.69 -2.69
N TYR A 82 -2.50 8.72 -2.56
CA TYR A 82 -3.26 9.95 -2.71
C TYR A 82 -3.49 10.68 -1.39
N GLY A 83 -3.36 9.98 -0.26
CA GLY A 83 -3.43 10.56 1.07
C GLY A 83 -4.41 9.88 2.01
N LEU A 84 -4.76 10.59 3.07
CA LEU A 84 -5.73 10.15 4.07
C LEU A 84 -7.00 11.02 3.99
N VAL A 85 -8.17 10.38 3.90
CA VAL A 85 -9.45 11.03 4.11
C VAL A 85 -9.74 11.04 5.62
N ASP A 86 -9.93 12.20 6.20
CA ASP A 86 -10.18 12.44 7.64
C ASP A 86 -9.14 11.81 8.57
N GLY A 87 -7.91 11.59 8.10
CA GLY A 87 -6.88 10.88 8.86
C GLY A 87 -7.19 9.41 9.17
N ARG A 88 -8.21 8.81 8.53
CA ARG A 88 -8.76 7.50 8.88
C ARG A 88 -8.80 6.49 7.75
N TYR A 89 -8.85 6.96 6.52
CA TYR A 89 -8.99 6.12 5.32
C TYR A 89 -7.81 6.38 4.39
N LEU A 90 -6.95 5.40 4.24
CA LEU A 90 -5.80 5.50 3.33
C LEU A 90 -6.25 5.22 1.90
N VAL A 91 -5.98 6.17 1.00
CA VAL A 91 -6.33 6.06 -0.42
C VAL A 91 -5.07 5.90 -1.24
N ILE A 92 -5.01 4.79 -1.96
CA ILE A 92 -3.90 4.43 -2.85
C ILE A 92 -4.42 3.98 -4.22
N GLU A 93 -3.53 3.90 -5.18
CA GLU A 93 -3.79 3.35 -6.50
C GLU A 93 -4.21 1.87 -6.42
N TYR A 94 -5.19 1.47 -7.23
CA TYR A 94 -5.46 0.06 -7.47
C TYR A 94 -4.48 -0.48 -8.52
N ILE A 95 -3.72 -1.49 -8.18
CA ILE A 95 -2.77 -2.13 -9.11
C ILE A 95 -3.47 -3.29 -9.82
N ARG A 96 -3.59 -3.16 -11.13
CA ARG A 96 -4.04 -4.26 -11.99
C ARG A 96 -2.87 -5.17 -12.27
N GLY A 97 -3.06 -6.45 -11.98
CA GLY A 97 -2.02 -7.44 -12.15
C GLY A 97 -2.31 -8.73 -11.42
N THR A 98 -1.36 -9.63 -11.46
CA THR A 98 -1.44 -10.97 -10.87
C THR A 98 -0.35 -11.12 -9.80
N PRO A 99 -0.60 -11.81 -8.67
CA PRO A 99 0.46 -12.16 -7.73
C PRO A 99 1.60 -12.89 -8.46
N TYR A 100 2.85 -12.54 -8.16
CA TYR A 100 4.02 -13.00 -8.91
C TYR A 100 4.14 -14.52 -9.02
N ARG A 101 3.56 -15.28 -8.09
CA ARG A 101 3.60 -16.75 -8.10
C ARG A 101 2.63 -17.37 -9.09
N ASP A 102 1.58 -16.63 -9.45
CA ASP A 102 0.52 -17.07 -10.33
C ASP A 102 0.64 -16.41 -11.72
N ALA A 103 1.65 -15.54 -11.91
CA ALA A 103 1.88 -14.83 -13.14
C ALA A 103 2.66 -15.67 -14.15
N GLU A 104 2.31 -15.51 -15.42
CA GLU A 104 3.11 -15.93 -16.56
C GLU A 104 4.02 -14.78 -16.98
N TRP A 105 5.24 -15.05 -17.44
CA TRP A 105 6.24 -14.05 -17.77
C TRP A 105 6.84 -14.30 -19.14
N SER A 106 7.04 -13.23 -19.88
CA SER A 106 7.78 -13.26 -21.13
C SER A 106 9.30 -13.38 -20.86
N ASP A 107 9.83 -12.69 -19.86
CA ASP A 107 11.22 -12.74 -19.41
C ASP A 107 11.30 -12.66 -17.86
N ARG A 108 11.42 -13.82 -17.25
CA ARG A 108 11.46 -13.94 -15.80
C ARG A 108 12.70 -13.28 -15.18
N ASP A 109 13.85 -13.45 -15.78
CA ASP A 109 15.11 -12.96 -15.22
C ASP A 109 15.17 -11.43 -15.27
N ALA A 110 14.78 -10.84 -16.40
CA ALA A 110 14.64 -9.38 -16.53
C ALA A 110 13.61 -8.80 -15.54
N TRP A 111 12.53 -9.54 -15.27
CA TRP A 111 11.55 -9.14 -14.28
C TRP A 111 12.14 -9.12 -12.86
N PHE A 112 12.88 -10.18 -12.46
CA PHE A 112 13.54 -10.22 -11.16
C PHE A 112 14.61 -9.15 -11.00
N ASP A 113 15.37 -8.84 -12.05
CA ASP A 113 16.32 -7.72 -12.05
C ASP A 113 15.62 -6.38 -11.82
N SER A 114 14.44 -6.21 -12.42
CA SER A 114 13.61 -5.02 -12.20
C SER A 114 13.07 -4.98 -10.76
N PHE A 115 12.61 -6.10 -10.24
CA PHE A 115 12.15 -6.21 -8.86
C PHE A 115 13.27 -5.88 -7.84
N LEU A 116 14.49 -6.36 -8.05
CA LEU A 116 15.63 -6.02 -7.20
C LEU A 116 15.96 -4.52 -7.23
N ARG A 117 15.76 -3.84 -8.38
CA ARG A 117 15.88 -2.38 -8.46
C ARG A 117 14.84 -1.68 -7.59
N VAL A 118 13.59 -2.10 -7.65
CA VAL A 118 12.51 -1.57 -6.78
C VAL A 118 12.88 -1.72 -5.29
N LEU A 119 13.39 -2.88 -4.88
CA LEU A 119 13.81 -3.10 -3.48
C LEU A 119 14.98 -2.21 -3.07
N ARG A 120 15.96 -1.98 -3.95
CA ARG A 120 17.07 -1.04 -3.69
C ARG A 120 16.54 0.38 -3.48
N ASP A 121 15.59 0.82 -4.30
CA ASP A 121 14.96 2.14 -4.16
C ASP A 121 14.24 2.29 -2.81
N PHE A 122 13.57 1.23 -2.31
CA PHE A 122 12.98 1.23 -0.96
C PHE A 122 14.05 1.46 0.10
N HIS A 123 15.13 0.69 0.06
CA HIS A 123 16.21 0.79 1.04
C HIS A 123 16.90 2.15 0.99
N GLN A 124 17.15 2.71 -0.19
CA GLN A 124 17.69 4.07 -0.36
C GLN A 124 16.78 5.14 0.26
N ARG A 125 15.46 4.97 0.15
CA ARG A 125 14.45 5.83 0.80
C ARG A 125 14.31 5.54 2.30
N GLY A 126 15.03 4.56 2.84
CA GLY A 126 14.97 4.16 4.24
C GLY A 126 13.66 3.43 4.60
N VAL A 127 13.11 2.67 3.67
CA VAL A 127 11.92 1.84 3.88
C VAL A 127 12.30 0.37 3.70
N SER A 128 11.91 -0.48 4.64
CA SER A 128 11.95 -1.95 4.52
C SER A 128 10.54 -2.48 4.65
N HIS A 129 10.11 -3.34 3.72
CA HIS A 129 8.71 -3.78 3.62
C HIS A 129 8.25 -4.64 4.80
N GLY A 130 9.13 -5.50 5.32
CA GLY A 130 8.84 -6.37 6.47
C GLY A 130 8.03 -7.64 6.18
N ASP A 131 7.30 -7.73 5.05
CA ASP A 131 6.49 -8.92 4.69
C ASP A 131 6.47 -9.22 3.19
N LEU A 132 7.64 -9.35 2.57
CA LEU A 132 7.74 -9.82 1.17
C LEU A 132 7.51 -11.33 1.01
N LYS A 133 7.35 -12.07 2.11
CA LYS A 133 7.04 -13.51 2.08
C LYS A 133 5.58 -13.76 1.71
N SER A 134 4.70 -12.81 1.93
CA SER A 134 3.28 -12.91 1.54
C SER A 134 3.18 -12.99 0.02
N LYS A 135 2.45 -14.01 -0.45
CA LYS A 135 2.30 -14.30 -1.88
C LYS A 135 1.62 -13.18 -2.65
N THR A 136 0.81 -12.39 -1.97
CA THR A 136 -0.04 -11.35 -2.56
C THR A 136 0.58 -9.95 -2.53
N ASN A 137 1.74 -9.77 -1.83
CA ASN A 137 2.35 -8.45 -1.67
C ASN A 137 3.26 -8.04 -2.84
N ILE A 138 3.56 -8.98 -3.75
CA ILE A 138 4.36 -8.74 -4.94
C ILE A 138 3.49 -9.06 -6.15
N MET A 139 3.23 -8.05 -6.97
CA MET A 139 2.37 -8.12 -8.14
C MET A 139 3.20 -8.01 -9.43
N VAL A 140 2.76 -8.72 -10.45
CA VAL A 140 3.15 -8.50 -11.84
C VAL A 140 2.03 -7.71 -12.49
N THR A 141 2.31 -6.48 -12.92
CA THR A 141 1.31 -5.62 -13.57
C THR A 141 0.96 -6.12 -14.97
N GLU A 142 -0.10 -5.57 -15.59
CA GLU A 142 -0.52 -5.95 -16.96
C GLU A 142 0.59 -5.71 -18.01
N ASP A 143 1.51 -4.78 -17.76
CA ASP A 143 2.70 -4.51 -18.59
C ASP A 143 3.98 -5.17 -18.03
N GLU A 144 3.81 -6.29 -17.32
CA GLU A 144 4.85 -7.16 -16.80
C GLU A 144 5.89 -6.46 -15.89
N ARG A 145 5.51 -5.37 -15.21
CA ARG A 145 6.38 -4.70 -14.25
C ARG A 145 6.14 -5.18 -12.83
N PRO A 146 7.18 -5.24 -11.98
CA PRO A 146 7.01 -5.55 -10.57
C PRO A 146 6.35 -4.37 -9.84
N CYS A 147 5.37 -4.70 -8.97
CA CYS A 147 4.78 -3.74 -8.06
C CYS A 147 4.62 -4.36 -6.67
N VAL A 148 5.08 -3.66 -5.64
CA VAL A 148 4.98 -4.11 -4.24
C VAL A 148 3.86 -3.34 -3.56
N ILE A 149 2.98 -4.07 -2.89
CA ILE A 149 1.80 -3.54 -2.20
C ILE A 149 1.81 -3.94 -0.72
N ASP A 150 0.96 -3.30 0.09
CA ASP A 150 0.74 -3.60 1.51
C ASP A 150 1.94 -3.35 2.43
N PHE A 151 2.21 -2.08 2.69
CA PHE A 151 3.29 -1.63 3.58
C PHE A 151 2.88 -1.55 5.06
N GLY A 152 1.81 -2.24 5.48
CA GLY A 152 1.33 -2.22 6.87
C GLY A 152 2.33 -2.73 7.91
N THR A 153 3.29 -3.57 7.50
CA THR A 153 4.39 -4.07 8.34
C THR A 153 5.72 -3.36 8.10
N ALA A 154 5.74 -2.33 7.27
CA ALA A 154 6.98 -1.67 6.88
C ALA A 154 7.68 -0.98 8.04
N PHE A 155 9.01 -0.97 7.98
CA PHE A 155 9.88 -0.19 8.83
C PHE A 155 10.36 1.05 8.07
N VAL A 156 10.14 2.23 8.67
CA VAL A 156 10.57 3.50 8.10
C VAL A 156 11.70 4.04 8.96
N ARG A 157 12.85 4.33 8.36
CA ARG A 157 14.04 4.88 9.05
C ARG A 157 13.70 6.24 9.62
N LYS A 158 13.86 6.40 10.94
CA LYS A 158 13.72 7.70 11.61
C LYS A 158 15.05 8.44 11.62
N SER A 159 15.01 9.74 11.31
CA SER A 159 16.18 10.62 11.44
C SER A 159 16.64 10.64 12.91
N GLY A 160 17.91 10.28 13.17
CA GLY A 160 18.49 10.28 14.52
C GLY A 160 18.98 8.93 15.06
N TRP A 161 18.57 7.81 14.50
CA TRP A 161 18.97 6.46 14.95
C TRP A 161 19.92 5.79 13.94
N ARG A 162 21.03 6.48 13.60
CA ARG A 162 21.95 6.03 12.52
C ARG A 162 22.53 4.64 12.72
N TRP A 163 22.86 4.21 13.94
CA TRP A 163 23.57 2.96 14.20
C TRP A 163 22.66 1.71 14.22
N ILE A 164 21.43 1.81 14.75
CA ILE A 164 20.45 0.69 14.71
C ILE A 164 19.88 0.52 13.31
N ASN A 165 19.72 1.63 12.58
CA ASN A 165 19.15 1.60 11.24
C ASN A 165 20.08 0.95 10.22
N ASN A 166 21.41 1.13 10.32
CA ASN A 166 22.34 0.50 9.38
C ASN A 166 22.27 -1.03 9.44
N TRP A 167 22.13 -1.62 10.63
CA TRP A 167 21.99 -3.07 10.75
C TRP A 167 20.75 -3.65 10.07
N LEU A 168 19.62 -2.93 10.07
CA LEU A 168 18.36 -3.38 9.45
C LEU A 168 18.33 -3.21 7.93
N PHE A 169 19.21 -2.39 7.36
CA PHE A 169 19.21 -2.04 5.94
C PHE A 169 20.45 -2.56 5.17
N GLU A 170 21.44 -3.10 5.87
CA GLU A 170 22.67 -3.64 5.26
C GLU A 170 22.70 -5.18 5.22
N HIS A 171 21.71 -5.85 5.80
CA HIS A 171 21.52 -7.30 5.83
C HIS A 171 20.13 -7.65 5.32
#